data_21d07ba8d67ff8872eb0d96577098de7
#
_entry.id   21d07ba8d67ff8872eb0d96577098de7
#
_cell.length_a   1.000
_cell.length_b   1.000
_cell.length_c   1.000
_cell.angle_alpha   90.00
_cell.angle_beta   90.00
_cell.angle_gamma   90.00
#
_symmetry.space_group_name_H-M   'P 1'
#
loop_
_entity.id
_entity.type
_entity.pdbx_description
1 polymer ?
#
loop_
_entity_poly.entity_id
_entity_poly.type
_entity_poly.pdbx_seq_one_letter_code
_entity_poly.pdbx_strand_id
1 'polypeptide(L)'
;MIDHVGISLPSLAEGTRFFGRTFELLGFSGEPYEGGGFVEWEDFAIGEASVDRQLTRHLHIGFYAPSREAVDAWWRDSTASGYESDGAPGPRPEYGPEYYGAFVLDEAGNSIEAVNNGPRRQPGVIDHLWLRTRSLEDATRFYEAVCPAVSHTVERHDGRTQIRGSGATFSIVEGPPTEGLHLAFEAPDLATVVAFHDAGVGAGFVSNGEPGERPIYHPGYYAAFLLDPDGNNIEAVFHDR
;
A
#
# COMPACT_ATOMS: atom_id res chain seq x y z
N MET A 1 8.12 8.39 -4.91
CA MET A 1 7.80 6.93 -4.91
C MET A 1 6.80 6.68 -3.80
N ILE A 2 6.17 5.51 -3.71
CA ILE A 2 5.48 5.11 -2.48
C ILE A 2 6.58 4.92 -1.43
N ASP A 3 6.44 5.57 -0.28
CA ASP A 3 7.36 5.43 0.83
C ASP A 3 7.03 4.16 1.62
N HIS A 4 5.79 4.08 2.10
CA HIS A 4 5.28 2.89 2.77
C HIS A 4 3.77 2.75 2.70
N VAL A 5 3.31 1.53 2.97
CA VAL A 5 1.89 1.19 3.13
C VAL A 5 1.68 0.50 4.46
N GLY A 6 0.73 0.98 5.24
CA GLY A 6 0.31 0.39 6.51
C GLY A 6 -1.09 -0.17 6.44
N ILE A 7 -1.29 -1.38 6.94
CA ILE A 7 -2.60 -2.01 7.11
C ILE A 7 -2.86 -2.41 8.55
N SER A 8 -4.13 -2.49 8.90
CA SER A 8 -4.56 -2.93 10.23
C SER A 8 -5.30 -4.26 10.13
N LEU A 9 -4.90 -5.22 10.94
CA LEU A 9 -5.37 -6.60 10.94
C LEU A 9 -6.11 -6.92 12.26
N PRO A 10 -6.93 -7.99 12.29
CA PRO A 10 -7.59 -8.43 13.53
C PRO A 10 -6.60 -8.88 14.60
N SER A 11 -5.46 -9.45 14.20
CA SER A 11 -4.40 -9.93 15.09
C SER A 11 -3.03 -9.61 14.53
N LEU A 12 -2.24 -8.82 15.27
CA LEU A 12 -0.86 -8.51 14.89
C LEU A 12 0.00 -9.78 14.86
N ALA A 13 -0.19 -10.70 15.80
CA ALA A 13 0.59 -11.94 15.89
C ALA A 13 0.34 -12.87 14.68
N GLU A 14 -0.92 -13.02 14.24
CA GLU A 14 -1.26 -13.80 13.06
C GLU A 14 -0.70 -13.13 11.79
N GLY A 15 -0.89 -11.81 11.67
CA GLY A 15 -0.34 -11.04 10.55
C GLY A 15 1.18 -11.14 10.47
N THR A 16 1.89 -11.04 11.60
CA THR A 16 3.35 -11.18 11.64
C THR A 16 3.80 -12.56 11.14
N ARG A 17 3.10 -13.63 11.51
CA ARG A 17 3.41 -14.98 10.99
C ARG A 17 3.15 -15.08 9.48
N PHE A 18 2.01 -14.60 9.03
CA PHE A 18 1.64 -14.68 7.61
C PHE A 18 2.59 -13.86 6.73
N PHE A 19 2.79 -12.57 7.02
CA PHE A 19 3.62 -11.69 6.20
C PHE A 19 5.11 -12.03 6.33
N GLY A 20 5.59 -12.40 7.53
CA GLY A 20 6.95 -12.87 7.72
C GLY A 20 7.25 -14.12 6.87
N ARG A 21 6.33 -15.10 6.86
CA ARG A 21 6.44 -16.26 5.98
C ARG A 21 6.32 -15.92 4.50
N THR A 22 5.42 -15.00 4.16
CA THR A 22 5.27 -14.47 2.80
C THR A 22 6.59 -13.92 2.29
N PHE A 23 7.20 -12.99 3.03
CA PHE A 23 8.43 -12.33 2.58
C PHE A 23 9.63 -13.26 2.55
N GLU A 24 9.74 -14.23 3.49
CA GLU A 24 10.73 -15.31 3.42
C GLU A 24 10.62 -16.09 2.09
N LEU A 25 9.41 -16.54 1.72
CA LEU A 25 9.17 -17.30 0.49
C LEU A 25 9.39 -16.48 -0.78
N LEU A 26 9.16 -15.16 -0.71
CA LEU A 26 9.41 -14.22 -1.79
C LEU A 26 10.87 -13.72 -1.84
N GLY A 27 11.74 -14.23 -0.97
CA GLY A 27 13.17 -13.98 -1.00
C GLY A 27 13.61 -12.67 -0.35
N PHE A 28 12.78 -12.08 0.51
CA PHE A 28 13.16 -10.95 1.36
C PHE A 28 13.74 -11.48 2.67
N SER A 29 15.01 -11.18 2.93
CA SER A 29 15.76 -11.72 4.07
C SER A 29 16.05 -10.71 5.17
N GLY A 30 15.49 -9.49 5.07
CA GLY A 30 15.59 -8.45 6.10
C GLY A 30 14.80 -8.83 7.35
N GLU A 31 15.40 -8.60 8.54
CA GLU A 31 14.64 -8.69 9.79
C GLU A 31 13.61 -7.55 9.84
N PRO A 32 12.35 -7.81 10.19
CA PRO A 32 11.37 -6.75 10.35
C PRO A 32 11.72 -5.83 11.51
N TYR A 33 11.34 -4.58 11.39
CA TYR A 33 11.30 -3.70 12.56
C TYR A 33 10.04 -4.01 13.37
N GLU A 34 10.21 -4.23 14.67
CA GLU A 34 9.11 -4.43 15.62
C GLU A 34 9.13 -3.32 16.67
N GLY A 35 8.07 -2.51 16.73
CA GLY A 35 7.99 -1.43 17.70
C GLY A 35 6.69 -0.64 17.60
N GLY A 36 6.34 0.11 18.63
CA GLY A 36 5.17 0.99 18.59
C GLY A 36 3.81 0.31 18.31
N GLY A 37 3.70 -1.03 18.45
CA GLY A 37 2.47 -1.76 18.15
C GLY A 37 2.28 -2.05 16.66
N PHE A 38 3.35 -2.06 15.89
CA PHE A 38 3.36 -2.47 14.48
C PHE A 38 4.62 -3.28 14.14
N VAL A 39 4.57 -3.98 13.02
CA VAL A 39 5.70 -4.70 12.41
C VAL A 39 5.85 -4.23 10.98
N GLU A 40 7.09 -3.93 10.56
CA GLU A 40 7.39 -3.33 9.27
C GLU A 40 8.48 -4.13 8.53
N TRP A 41 8.24 -4.40 7.25
CA TRP A 41 9.17 -4.98 6.30
C TRP A 41 9.38 -4.01 5.14
N GLU A 42 10.55 -3.37 5.07
CA GLU A 42 10.87 -2.44 3.98
C GLU A 42 9.82 -1.31 3.87
N ASP A 43 8.98 -1.34 2.83
CA ASP A 43 7.91 -0.39 2.53
C ASP A 43 6.50 -0.85 2.94
N PHE A 44 6.38 -1.93 3.75
CA PHE A 44 5.10 -2.47 4.19
C PHE A 44 5.03 -2.69 5.68
N ALA A 45 3.98 -2.17 6.32
CA ALA A 45 3.76 -2.29 7.75
C ALA A 45 2.38 -2.86 8.08
N ILE A 46 2.30 -3.60 9.17
CA ILE A 46 1.04 -4.10 9.74
C ILE A 46 0.90 -3.66 11.20
N GLY A 47 -0.34 -3.39 11.62
CA GLY A 47 -0.68 -3.14 13.01
C GLY A 47 -1.95 -3.89 13.41
N GLU A 48 -2.26 -3.93 14.71
CA GLU A 48 -3.54 -4.47 15.17
C GLU A 48 -4.63 -3.41 15.12
N ALA A 49 -5.81 -3.78 14.64
CA ALA A 49 -6.97 -2.90 14.64
C ALA A 49 -7.42 -2.58 16.07
N SER A 50 -7.87 -1.36 16.30
CA SER A 50 -8.31 -0.88 17.60
C SER A 50 -9.43 0.14 17.46
N VAL A 51 -9.85 0.75 18.56
CA VAL A 51 -10.84 1.85 18.54
C VAL A 51 -10.33 3.04 17.71
N ASP A 52 -9.01 3.30 17.73
CA ASP A 52 -8.38 4.42 17.07
C ASP A 52 -7.72 4.02 15.72
N ARG A 53 -7.72 2.73 15.39
CA ARG A 53 -7.11 2.18 14.17
C ARG A 53 -8.09 1.24 13.48
N GLN A 54 -8.76 1.75 12.45
CA GLN A 54 -9.74 1.00 11.69
C GLN A 54 -9.12 -0.23 11.00
N LEU A 55 -9.83 -1.37 11.02
CA LEU A 55 -9.45 -2.57 10.30
C LEU A 55 -9.40 -2.30 8.78
N THR A 56 -8.29 -2.69 8.14
CA THR A 56 -8.17 -2.56 6.68
C THR A 56 -9.02 -3.61 5.97
N ARG A 57 -9.84 -3.16 5.02
CA ARG A 57 -10.75 -4.00 4.23
C ARG A 57 -10.75 -3.60 2.76
N HIS A 58 -11.08 -4.55 1.90
CA HIS A 58 -11.26 -4.37 0.45
C HIS A 58 -10.03 -3.81 -0.27
N LEU A 59 -8.85 -4.00 0.33
CA LEU A 59 -7.57 -3.70 -0.31
C LEU A 59 -7.15 -4.88 -1.19
N HIS A 60 -6.54 -4.57 -2.34
CA HIS A 60 -5.68 -5.51 -3.04
C HIS A 60 -4.24 -4.99 -3.02
N ILE A 61 -3.30 -5.84 -2.61
CA ILE A 61 -1.88 -5.53 -2.57
C ILE A 61 -1.07 -6.67 -3.18
N GLY A 62 -0.23 -6.34 -4.16
CA GLY A 62 0.69 -7.24 -4.82
C GLY A 62 2.12 -7.06 -4.29
N PHE A 63 2.75 -8.18 -3.92
CA PHE A 63 4.14 -8.25 -3.50
C PHE A 63 5.00 -8.88 -4.60
N TYR A 64 6.18 -8.30 -4.82
CA TYR A 64 7.11 -8.79 -5.81
C TYR A 64 7.60 -10.22 -5.49
N ALA A 65 7.54 -11.09 -6.49
CA ALA A 65 8.13 -12.42 -6.46
C ALA A 65 9.28 -12.54 -7.46
N PRO A 66 10.45 -13.08 -7.08
CA PRO A 66 11.62 -13.14 -7.95
C PRO A 66 11.46 -14.12 -9.12
N SER A 67 10.54 -15.08 -9.00
CA SER A 67 10.27 -16.07 -10.03
C SER A 67 8.84 -16.62 -9.93
N ARG A 68 8.41 -17.32 -10.99
CA ARG A 68 7.09 -18.01 -11.00
C ARG A 68 7.05 -19.15 -9.98
N GLU A 69 8.17 -19.84 -9.76
CA GLU A 69 8.31 -20.89 -8.75
C GLU A 69 8.12 -20.35 -7.32
N ALA A 70 8.57 -19.11 -7.07
CA ALA A 70 8.34 -18.44 -5.78
C ALA A 70 6.84 -18.13 -5.58
N VAL A 71 6.14 -17.66 -6.63
CA VAL A 71 4.67 -17.48 -6.60
C VAL A 71 3.95 -18.80 -6.29
N ASP A 72 4.34 -19.89 -6.97
CA ASP A 72 3.76 -21.22 -6.76
C ASP A 72 4.00 -21.74 -5.34
N ALA A 73 5.21 -21.54 -4.83
CA ALA A 73 5.59 -21.98 -3.48
C ALA A 73 4.81 -21.21 -2.41
N TRP A 74 4.74 -19.88 -2.55
CA TRP A 74 3.99 -19.01 -1.66
C TRP A 74 2.50 -19.38 -1.58
N TRP A 75 1.85 -19.54 -2.74
CA TRP A 75 0.42 -19.88 -2.78
C TRP A 75 0.13 -21.24 -2.15
N ARG A 76 0.97 -22.26 -2.43
CA ARG A 76 0.84 -23.58 -1.82
C ARG A 76 1.01 -23.54 -0.30
N ASP A 77 2.00 -22.81 0.20
CA ASP A 77 2.24 -22.66 1.63
C ASP A 77 1.09 -21.93 2.33
N SER A 78 0.61 -20.82 1.74
CA SER A 78 -0.50 -20.02 2.26
C SER A 78 -1.80 -20.83 2.33
N THR A 79 -2.16 -21.52 1.25
CA THR A 79 -3.38 -22.33 1.22
C THR A 79 -3.30 -23.57 2.12
N ALA A 80 -2.12 -24.21 2.24
CA ALA A 80 -1.88 -25.28 3.20
C ALA A 80 -1.95 -24.80 4.65
N SER A 81 -1.68 -23.51 4.91
CA SER A 81 -1.82 -22.85 6.21
C SER A 81 -3.25 -22.40 6.51
N GLY A 82 -4.19 -22.61 5.59
CA GLY A 82 -5.62 -22.36 5.80
C GLY A 82 -6.13 -21.04 5.22
N TYR A 83 -5.29 -20.26 4.53
CA TYR A 83 -5.76 -19.04 3.84
C TYR A 83 -6.58 -19.40 2.60
N GLU A 84 -7.69 -18.69 2.41
CA GLU A 84 -8.59 -18.90 1.27
C GLU A 84 -7.93 -18.45 -0.02
N SER A 85 -7.96 -19.29 -1.06
CA SER A 85 -7.47 -18.91 -2.38
C SER A 85 -8.42 -17.93 -3.06
N ASP A 86 -7.89 -16.77 -3.46
CA ASP A 86 -8.57 -15.77 -4.30
C ASP A 86 -8.12 -15.86 -5.79
N GLY A 87 -7.26 -16.83 -6.10
CA GLY A 87 -6.79 -17.11 -7.46
C GLY A 87 -5.54 -17.98 -7.47
N ALA A 88 -5.63 -19.16 -8.10
CA ALA A 88 -4.49 -20.07 -8.21
C ALA A 88 -3.35 -19.49 -9.08
N PRO A 89 -2.11 -19.94 -8.89
CA PRO A 89 -0.96 -19.52 -9.68
C PRO A 89 -1.20 -19.67 -11.18
N GLY A 90 -0.84 -18.64 -11.94
CA GLY A 90 -0.97 -18.70 -13.39
C GLY A 90 -0.66 -17.38 -14.10
N PRO A 91 -0.52 -17.42 -15.43
CA PRO A 91 -0.35 -16.23 -16.24
C PRO A 91 -1.64 -15.39 -16.22
N ARG A 92 -1.46 -14.06 -16.28
CA ARG A 92 -2.55 -13.07 -16.36
C ARG A 92 -2.28 -12.15 -17.56
N PRO A 93 -2.52 -12.61 -18.78
CA PRO A 93 -2.19 -11.88 -19.99
C PRO A 93 -2.93 -10.54 -20.11
N GLU A 94 -4.09 -10.38 -19.41
CA GLU A 94 -4.84 -9.14 -19.32
C GLU A 94 -4.07 -8.01 -18.61
N TYR A 95 -3.09 -8.35 -17.75
CA TYR A 95 -2.23 -7.38 -17.06
C TYR A 95 -0.87 -7.20 -17.74
N GLY A 96 -0.46 -8.18 -18.52
CA GLY A 96 0.79 -8.13 -19.27
C GLY A 96 1.30 -9.50 -19.72
N PRO A 97 2.16 -9.55 -20.78
CA PRO A 97 2.59 -10.83 -21.35
C PRO A 97 3.46 -11.66 -20.38
N GLU A 98 4.16 -11.01 -19.46
CA GLU A 98 5.03 -11.68 -18.47
C GLU A 98 4.38 -11.83 -17.11
N TYR A 99 3.17 -11.28 -16.93
CA TYR A 99 2.49 -11.27 -15.63
C TYR A 99 2.10 -12.68 -15.19
N TYR A 100 2.60 -13.10 -14.04
CA TYR A 100 2.29 -14.37 -13.39
C TYR A 100 1.99 -14.12 -11.92
N GLY A 101 0.78 -14.41 -11.46
CA GLY A 101 0.33 -14.08 -10.11
C GLY A 101 -0.50 -15.18 -9.47
N ALA A 102 -0.56 -15.16 -8.16
CA ALA A 102 -1.45 -15.97 -7.34
C ALA A 102 -1.97 -15.14 -6.16
N PHE A 103 -3.16 -15.46 -5.67
CA PHE A 103 -3.90 -14.64 -4.73
C PHE A 103 -4.43 -15.48 -3.58
N VAL A 104 -4.40 -14.92 -2.37
CA VAL A 104 -5.12 -15.43 -1.19
C VAL A 104 -5.82 -14.28 -0.47
N LEU A 105 -6.85 -14.60 0.32
CA LEU A 105 -7.46 -13.63 1.22
C LEU A 105 -6.75 -13.66 2.59
N ASP A 106 -6.46 -12.48 3.13
CA ASP A 106 -6.04 -12.35 4.53
C ASP A 106 -7.25 -12.53 5.49
N GLU A 107 -7.00 -12.46 6.79
CA GLU A 107 -8.04 -12.60 7.82
C GLU A 107 -9.13 -11.51 7.78
N ALA A 108 -8.83 -10.36 7.17
CA ALA A 108 -9.76 -9.25 7.01
C ALA A 108 -10.49 -9.27 5.65
N GLY A 109 -10.15 -10.22 4.77
CA GLY A 109 -10.70 -10.37 3.42
C GLY A 109 -10.04 -9.46 2.40
N ASN A 110 -8.82 -8.96 2.65
CA ASN A 110 -8.03 -8.28 1.65
C ASN A 110 -7.40 -9.30 0.69
N SER A 111 -7.31 -8.93 -0.58
CA SER A 111 -6.66 -9.77 -1.61
C SER A 111 -5.15 -9.52 -1.60
N ILE A 112 -4.41 -10.52 -1.17
CA ILE A 112 -2.94 -10.51 -1.10
C ILE A 112 -2.41 -11.29 -2.29
N GLU A 113 -1.52 -10.68 -3.07
CA GLU A 113 -0.96 -11.28 -4.27
C GLU A 113 0.56 -11.45 -4.16
N ALA A 114 1.06 -12.59 -4.62
CA ALA A 114 2.46 -12.73 -5.02
C ALA A 114 2.53 -12.63 -6.55
N VAL A 115 3.34 -11.71 -7.06
CA VAL A 115 3.42 -11.43 -8.50
C VAL A 115 4.85 -11.45 -9.03
N ASN A 116 5.07 -12.20 -10.10
CA ASN A 116 6.24 -12.12 -10.94
C ASN A 116 5.86 -11.44 -12.26
N ASN A 117 6.31 -10.18 -12.43
CA ASN A 117 6.00 -9.35 -13.60
C ASN A 117 7.26 -8.65 -14.11
N GLY A 118 8.31 -9.45 -14.40
CA GLY A 118 9.60 -8.94 -14.81
C GLY A 118 10.50 -8.48 -13.65
N PRO A 119 11.50 -7.65 -13.92
CA PRO A 119 12.44 -7.20 -12.91
C PRO A 119 11.77 -6.29 -11.87
N ARG A 120 12.26 -6.38 -10.62
CA ARG A 120 11.82 -5.51 -9.51
C ARG A 120 11.97 -4.03 -9.90
N ARG A 121 10.91 -3.25 -9.72
CA ARG A 121 10.82 -1.86 -10.20
C ARG A 121 11.26 -0.82 -9.17
N GLN A 122 11.26 -1.19 -7.88
CA GLN A 122 11.69 -0.32 -6.78
C GLN A 122 12.30 -1.15 -5.64
N PRO A 123 13.06 -0.54 -4.72
CA PRO A 123 13.31 -1.12 -3.40
C PRO A 123 11.98 -1.36 -2.68
N GLY A 124 11.96 -2.26 -1.69
CA GLY A 124 10.74 -2.60 -0.97
C GLY A 124 10.10 -3.90 -1.43
N VAL A 125 9.05 -4.32 -0.77
CA VAL A 125 8.34 -5.57 -1.04
C VAL A 125 7.13 -5.38 -1.95
N ILE A 126 6.59 -4.16 -2.01
CA ILE A 126 5.36 -3.84 -2.76
C ILE A 126 5.64 -3.74 -4.26
N ASP A 127 4.85 -4.43 -5.08
CA ASP A 127 4.81 -4.26 -6.54
C ASP A 127 3.74 -3.25 -6.94
N HIS A 128 2.50 -3.42 -6.46
CA HIS A 128 1.38 -2.55 -6.78
C HIS A 128 0.22 -2.67 -5.78
N LEU A 129 -0.73 -1.71 -5.88
CA LEU A 129 -1.99 -1.74 -5.12
C LEU A 129 -3.18 -1.51 -6.04
N TRP A 130 -4.34 -2.03 -5.62
CA TRP A 130 -5.65 -1.64 -6.14
C TRP A 130 -6.53 -1.21 -4.97
N LEU A 131 -6.99 0.04 -5.04
CA LEU A 131 -7.92 0.61 -4.10
C LEU A 131 -9.32 0.60 -4.68
N ARG A 132 -10.31 0.46 -3.83
CA ARG A 132 -11.72 0.60 -4.20
C ARG A 132 -12.28 1.86 -3.56
N THR A 133 -13.19 2.52 -4.24
CA THR A 133 -13.82 3.78 -3.78
C THR A 133 -15.31 3.77 -4.04
N ARG A 134 -16.07 4.50 -3.22
CA ARG A 134 -17.50 4.73 -3.45
C ARG A 134 -17.77 5.62 -4.67
N SER A 135 -16.82 6.53 -4.97
CA SER A 135 -16.90 7.49 -6.07
C SER A 135 -15.54 7.64 -6.72
N LEU A 136 -15.40 7.09 -7.93
CA LEU A 136 -14.16 7.21 -8.71
C LEU A 136 -13.84 8.68 -9.03
N GLU A 137 -14.84 9.50 -9.28
CA GLU A 137 -14.65 10.93 -9.55
C GLU A 137 -14.09 11.68 -8.34
N ASP A 138 -14.65 11.45 -7.14
CA ASP A 138 -14.18 12.13 -5.94
C ASP A 138 -12.77 11.66 -5.55
N ALA A 139 -12.48 10.36 -5.63
CA ALA A 139 -11.15 9.82 -5.41
C ALA A 139 -10.14 10.39 -6.43
N THR A 140 -10.52 10.43 -7.72
CA THR A 140 -9.66 11.01 -8.76
C THR A 140 -9.36 12.49 -8.48
N ARG A 141 -10.35 13.28 -8.12
CA ARG A 141 -10.14 14.70 -7.73
C ARG A 141 -9.17 14.86 -6.57
N PHE A 142 -9.26 13.97 -5.57
CA PHE A 142 -8.32 13.96 -4.45
C PHE A 142 -6.88 13.76 -4.94
N TYR A 143 -6.64 12.67 -5.67
CA TYR A 143 -5.29 12.36 -6.13
C TYR A 143 -4.77 13.35 -7.18
N GLU A 144 -5.64 13.92 -8.05
CA GLU A 144 -5.27 15.01 -8.96
C GLU A 144 -4.81 16.27 -8.21
N ALA A 145 -5.37 16.54 -7.03
CA ALA A 145 -4.95 17.68 -6.20
C ALA A 145 -3.58 17.44 -5.55
N VAL A 146 -3.34 16.26 -4.97
CA VAL A 146 -2.16 16.03 -4.10
C VAL A 146 -0.96 15.40 -4.80
N CYS A 147 -1.18 14.52 -5.78
CA CYS A 147 -0.12 13.76 -6.43
C CYS A 147 0.94 14.61 -7.16
N PRO A 148 0.60 15.74 -7.82
CA PRO A 148 1.61 16.58 -8.47
C PRO A 148 2.68 17.11 -7.49
N ALA A 149 2.31 17.41 -6.25
CA ALA A 149 3.26 17.88 -5.24
C ALA A 149 4.35 16.82 -4.95
N VAL A 150 3.98 15.53 -4.92
CA VAL A 150 4.90 14.41 -4.67
C VAL A 150 5.39 13.72 -5.95
N SER A 151 5.38 14.44 -7.08
CA SER A 151 5.90 13.99 -8.38
C SER A 151 5.23 12.71 -8.91
N HIS A 152 3.93 12.54 -8.65
CA HIS A 152 3.12 11.48 -9.23
C HIS A 152 2.16 12.05 -10.27
N THR A 153 1.86 11.23 -11.29
CA THR A 153 0.86 11.54 -12.32
C THR A 153 -0.42 10.75 -12.09
N VAL A 154 -1.54 11.36 -12.43
CA VAL A 154 -2.86 10.74 -12.36
C VAL A 154 -3.38 10.54 -13.78
N GLU A 155 -3.66 9.31 -14.17
CA GLU A 155 -4.13 8.94 -15.49
C GLU A 155 -5.55 8.38 -15.38
N ARG A 156 -6.50 9.03 -16.07
CA ARG A 156 -7.90 8.58 -16.15
C ARG A 156 -8.04 7.57 -17.28
N HIS A 157 -8.59 6.41 -16.98
CA HIS A 157 -8.98 5.36 -17.92
C HIS A 157 -10.47 5.07 -17.79
N ASP A 158 -11.04 4.30 -18.71
CA ASP A 158 -12.43 3.83 -18.58
C ASP A 158 -12.58 2.93 -17.35
N GLY A 159 -13.42 3.36 -16.40
CA GLY A 159 -13.70 2.66 -15.14
C GLY A 159 -12.53 2.60 -14.12
N ARG A 160 -11.43 3.32 -14.36
CA ARG A 160 -10.23 3.25 -13.51
C ARG A 160 -9.45 4.56 -13.52
N THR A 161 -8.91 4.94 -12.38
CA THR A 161 -7.85 5.96 -12.27
C THR A 161 -6.55 5.27 -11.86
N GLN A 162 -5.45 5.60 -12.52
CA GLN A 162 -4.13 5.06 -12.21
C GLN A 162 -3.19 6.17 -11.75
N ILE A 163 -2.48 5.91 -10.65
CA ILE A 163 -1.46 6.81 -10.10
C ILE A 163 -0.08 6.20 -10.36
N ARG A 164 0.78 6.98 -11.01
CA ARG A 164 2.14 6.56 -11.39
C ARG A 164 3.18 7.48 -10.79
N GLY A 165 4.17 6.87 -10.16
CA GLY A 165 5.40 7.51 -9.70
C GLY A 165 6.63 6.85 -10.30
N SER A 166 7.79 7.04 -9.68
CA SER A 166 9.06 6.43 -10.10
C SER A 166 9.20 4.94 -9.72
N GLY A 167 8.26 4.39 -8.96
CA GLY A 167 8.32 3.01 -8.44
C GLY A 167 7.00 2.27 -8.59
N ALA A 168 6.47 1.75 -7.48
CA ALA A 168 5.17 1.08 -7.45
C ALA A 168 4.06 2.01 -7.94
N THR A 169 3.07 1.42 -8.57
CA THR A 169 1.89 2.10 -9.07
C THR A 169 0.66 1.61 -8.34
N PHE A 170 -0.37 2.43 -8.28
CA PHE A 170 -1.66 1.93 -7.81
C PHE A 170 -2.80 2.38 -8.71
N SER A 171 -3.86 1.62 -8.67
CA SER A 171 -5.09 1.88 -9.42
C SER A 171 -6.26 2.01 -8.47
N ILE A 172 -7.26 2.81 -8.87
CA ILE A 172 -8.50 3.02 -8.13
C ILE A 172 -9.67 2.65 -9.03
N VAL A 173 -10.61 1.86 -8.49
CA VAL A 173 -11.83 1.45 -9.18
C VAL A 173 -13.03 1.62 -8.26
N GLU A 174 -14.24 1.74 -8.82
CA GLU A 174 -15.46 1.76 -7.99
C GLU A 174 -15.75 0.38 -7.37
N GLY A 175 -16.24 0.41 -6.14
CA GLY A 175 -16.63 -0.79 -5.40
C GLY A 175 -16.87 -0.52 -3.92
N PRO A 176 -17.10 -1.57 -3.11
CA PRO A 176 -17.02 -1.44 -1.66
C PRO A 176 -15.67 -0.83 -1.30
N PRO A 177 -15.63 0.33 -0.61
CA PRO A 177 -14.41 1.12 -0.50
C PRO A 177 -13.32 0.40 0.28
N THR A 178 -12.06 0.61 -0.11
CA THR A 178 -10.92 0.31 0.76
C THR A 178 -11.02 1.19 2.00
N GLU A 179 -10.92 0.58 3.16
CA GLU A 179 -11.07 1.23 4.46
C GLU A 179 -9.84 0.94 5.32
N GLY A 180 -9.48 1.88 6.20
CA GLY A 180 -8.41 1.70 7.18
C GLY A 180 -7.01 1.55 6.58
N LEU A 181 -6.80 2.02 5.35
CA LEU A 181 -5.50 2.04 4.69
C LEU A 181 -4.69 3.26 5.15
N HIS A 182 -3.40 3.06 5.34
CA HIS A 182 -2.39 4.10 5.41
C HIS A 182 -1.46 3.99 4.19
N LEU A 183 -1.33 5.09 3.44
CA LEU A 183 -0.48 5.17 2.25
C LEU A 183 0.39 6.42 2.33
N ALA A 184 1.70 6.26 2.32
CA ALA A 184 2.65 7.36 2.36
C ALA A 184 3.39 7.53 1.03
N PHE A 185 3.53 8.79 0.61
CA PHE A 185 4.37 9.21 -0.50
C PHE A 185 5.68 9.80 0.01
N GLU A 186 6.79 9.37 -0.56
CA GLU A 186 8.08 9.99 -0.32
C GLU A 186 8.09 11.44 -0.84
N ALA A 187 8.54 12.36 0.00
CA ALA A 187 8.79 13.75 -0.32
C ALA A 187 10.30 14.04 -0.29
N PRO A 188 10.85 14.76 -1.27
CA PRO A 188 12.28 15.07 -1.33
C PRO A 188 12.72 16.12 -0.32
N ASP A 189 11.79 16.91 0.24
CA ASP A 189 12.06 17.98 1.19
C ASP A 189 10.81 18.39 1.99
N LEU A 190 11.01 19.22 3.01
CA LEU A 190 9.94 19.78 3.86
C LEU A 190 8.93 20.60 3.07
N ALA A 191 9.38 21.35 2.07
CA ALA A 191 8.49 22.20 1.26
C ALA A 191 7.49 21.36 0.44
N THR A 192 7.91 20.21 -0.02
CA THR A 192 7.03 19.23 -0.71
C THR A 192 5.94 18.70 0.22
N VAL A 193 6.27 18.39 1.48
CA VAL A 193 5.27 17.93 2.48
C VAL A 193 4.23 19.03 2.72
N VAL A 194 4.67 20.28 2.86
CA VAL A 194 3.78 21.45 3.03
C VAL A 194 2.91 21.63 1.77
N ALA A 195 3.50 21.57 0.58
CA ALA A 195 2.78 21.74 -0.68
C ALA A 195 1.71 20.64 -0.90
N PHE A 196 2.00 19.40 -0.52
CA PHE A 196 1.04 18.30 -0.56
C PHE A 196 -0.18 18.59 0.33
N HIS A 197 0.06 19.00 1.57
CA HIS A 197 -1.00 19.30 2.52
C HIS A 197 -1.85 20.51 2.07
N ASP A 198 -1.18 21.61 1.68
CA ASP A 198 -1.86 22.83 1.21
C ASP A 198 -2.72 22.57 -0.04
N ALA A 199 -2.23 21.74 -0.96
CA ALA A 199 -2.97 21.35 -2.15
C ALA A 199 -4.25 20.58 -1.80
N GLY A 200 -4.18 19.64 -0.87
CA GLY A 200 -5.34 18.86 -0.42
C GLY A 200 -6.37 19.72 0.32
N VAL A 201 -5.92 20.49 1.30
CA VAL A 201 -6.80 21.40 2.08
C VAL A 201 -7.39 22.48 1.17
N GLY A 202 -6.58 23.05 0.27
CA GLY A 202 -7.03 24.05 -0.71
C GLY A 202 -8.08 23.50 -1.69
N ALA A 203 -8.06 22.20 -1.98
CA ALA A 203 -9.07 21.51 -2.76
C ALA A 203 -10.31 21.06 -1.95
N GLY A 204 -10.34 21.35 -0.65
CA GLY A 204 -11.45 21.07 0.26
C GLY A 204 -11.42 19.72 0.95
N PHE A 205 -10.29 19.00 0.91
CA PHE A 205 -10.13 17.74 1.62
C PHE A 205 -9.72 17.92 3.08
N VAL A 206 -9.94 16.88 3.89
CA VAL A 206 -9.79 16.94 5.34
C VAL A 206 -8.34 16.69 5.74
N SER A 207 -7.75 17.64 6.49
CA SER A 207 -6.48 17.42 7.18
C SER A 207 -6.65 16.38 8.29
N ASN A 208 -5.77 15.37 8.30
CA ASN A 208 -5.63 14.39 9.38
C ASN A 208 -4.32 14.61 10.18
N GLY A 209 -3.60 15.67 9.89
CA GLY A 209 -2.39 16.10 10.60
C GLY A 209 -1.62 17.13 9.80
N GLU A 210 -1.47 18.31 10.38
CA GLU A 210 -0.71 19.43 9.81
C GLU A 210 0.76 19.05 9.56
N PRO A 211 1.45 19.72 8.59
CA PRO A 211 2.88 19.52 8.38
C PRO A 211 3.68 19.74 9.66
N GLY A 212 4.53 18.78 10.01
CA GLY A 212 5.34 18.87 11.22
C GLY A 212 6.21 17.66 11.48
N GLU A 213 7.14 17.81 12.40
CA GLU A 213 7.99 16.72 12.88
C GLU A 213 7.19 15.66 13.64
N ARG A 214 7.56 14.40 13.46
CA ARG A 214 6.98 13.22 14.12
C ARG A 214 8.08 12.40 14.81
N PRO A 215 8.69 12.94 15.89
CA PRO A 215 9.82 12.30 16.55
C PRO A 215 9.45 10.95 17.20
N ILE A 216 8.16 10.64 17.31
CA ILE A 216 7.65 9.35 17.77
C ILE A 216 8.07 8.20 16.83
N TYR A 217 8.26 8.47 15.53
CA TYR A 217 8.74 7.48 14.58
C TYR A 217 10.28 7.44 14.57
N HIS A 218 10.91 8.56 14.27
CA HIS A 218 12.36 8.78 14.41
C HIS A 218 12.69 10.27 14.30
N PRO A 219 13.87 10.73 14.78
CA PRO A 219 14.34 12.10 14.53
C PRO A 219 14.44 12.39 13.02
N GLY A 220 13.97 13.54 12.58
CA GLY A 220 13.97 13.94 11.18
C GLY A 220 12.82 13.36 10.34
N TYR A 221 11.84 12.69 10.96
CA TYR A 221 10.57 12.32 10.30
C TYR A 221 9.66 13.55 10.26
N TYR A 222 9.46 14.13 9.07
CA TYR A 222 8.57 15.27 8.87
C TYR A 222 7.45 14.92 7.92
N ALA A 223 6.20 15.06 8.35
CA ALA A 223 5.06 14.54 7.60
C ALA A 223 3.81 15.39 7.73
N ALA A 224 2.92 15.24 6.77
CA ALA A 224 1.55 15.75 6.79
C ALA A 224 0.57 14.68 6.31
N PHE A 225 -0.66 14.75 6.81
CA PHE A 225 -1.67 13.72 6.59
C PHE A 225 -2.99 14.33 6.11
N LEU A 226 -3.62 13.67 5.16
CA LEU A 226 -4.94 13.99 4.64
C LEU A 226 -5.83 12.74 4.67
N LEU A 227 -7.13 12.92 4.81
CA LEU A 227 -8.09 11.84 4.54
C LEU A 227 -8.50 11.87 3.06
N ASP A 228 -8.42 10.72 2.39
CA ASP A 228 -9.05 10.57 1.10
C ASP A 228 -10.60 10.57 1.24
N PRO A 229 -11.38 10.60 0.15
CA PRO A 229 -12.85 10.63 0.21
C PRO A 229 -13.49 9.42 0.92
N ASP A 230 -12.80 8.30 1.04
CA ASP A 230 -13.25 7.10 1.75
C ASP A 230 -12.74 7.00 3.19
N GLY A 231 -11.92 7.97 3.63
CA GLY A 231 -11.40 8.08 4.99
C GLY A 231 -10.07 7.37 5.22
N ASN A 232 -9.37 6.95 4.16
CA ASN A 232 -8.02 6.42 4.28
C ASN A 232 -7.01 7.52 4.58
N ASN A 233 -5.97 7.18 5.35
CA ASN A 233 -4.93 8.13 5.74
C ASN A 233 -3.84 8.20 4.68
N ILE A 234 -3.74 9.34 3.99
CA ILE A 234 -2.77 9.58 2.93
C ILE A 234 -1.73 10.57 3.43
N GLU A 235 -0.48 10.19 3.34
CA GLU A 235 0.66 10.90 3.91
C GLU A 235 1.63 11.37 2.82
N ALA A 236 2.28 12.52 3.04
CA ALA A 236 3.56 12.86 2.43
C ALA A 236 4.60 12.94 3.53
N VAL A 237 5.73 12.25 3.36
CA VAL A 237 6.79 12.16 4.37
C VAL A 237 8.17 12.48 3.78
N PHE A 238 8.92 13.27 4.51
CA PHE A 238 10.34 13.54 4.29
C PHE A 238 11.15 12.96 5.45
N HIS A 239 12.19 12.21 5.11
CA HIS A 239 13.15 11.66 6.05
C HIS A 239 14.46 12.44 5.97
N ASP A 240 14.77 13.24 6.98
CA ASP A 240 16.08 13.88 7.14
C ASP A 240 17.04 12.87 7.79
N ARG A 241 17.68 12.04 6.93
CA ARG A 241 18.63 10.98 7.32
C ARG A 241 20.03 11.29 6.85
#